data_3663d016a276da56db40d1eb5210329f
#
_entry.id   3663d016a276da56db40d1eb5210329f
#
_cell.length_a   1.000
_cell.length_b   1.000
_cell.length_c   1.000
_cell.angle_alpha   90.00
_cell.angle_beta   90.00
_cell.angle_gamma   90.00
#
_symmetry.space_group_name_H-M   'P 1'
#
loop_
_entity.id
_entity.type
_entity.pdbx_description
1 polymer ?
#
loop_
_entity_poly.entity_id
_entity_poly.type
_entity_poly.pdbx_seq_one_letter_code
_entity_poly.pdbx_strand_id
1 'polypeptide(L)'
;EVPMPQRLFKRKNLLPADEVTDRPCVFYINPLHCRKHCFGYAIISFFNNRFYAAEDFYQSFVINICTVLENIYIQNQIEQLSNDKIRLIRRDSVTHMYNPYGFHEMATQMLHDATAAGINCVFFYVRIDNLQEITEIYGKEESNEILLCMKSVFEKFEQEKHVLGRLGGSDFCLLLEDKKQEEIEVLAQNFVNEVNEVNISWNKEFFIEVRYGWFVKEVGTISSTDECIRSAKMKMKVGAQMQTSAAKYAFEAMKEIRQNYQKEISVTYMAEQIGISRTHLSHCFKLIYQKSIQDYIT
;
A
#
# COMPACT_ATOMS: atom_id res chain seq x y z
N GLU A 1 -25.20 33.62 7.30
CA GLU A 1 -24.83 32.76 8.44
C GLU A 1 -23.61 33.37 9.10
N VAL A 2 -23.77 33.91 10.31
CA VAL A 2 -22.64 34.40 11.11
C VAL A 2 -22.01 33.15 11.77
N PRO A 3 -20.76 32.82 11.50
CA PRO A 3 -20.13 31.68 12.17
C PRO A 3 -20.06 31.95 13.66
N MET A 4 -20.69 31.11 14.46
CA MET A 4 -20.57 31.21 15.92
C MET A 4 -19.13 30.97 16.30
N PRO A 5 -18.49 31.86 17.05
CA PRO A 5 -17.11 31.68 17.47
C PRO A 5 -17.01 30.44 18.38
N GLN A 6 -16.20 29.46 18.00
CA GLN A 6 -15.84 28.35 18.88
C GLN A 6 -14.94 28.90 19.99
N ARG A 7 -15.46 29.00 21.20
CA ARG A 7 -14.70 29.44 22.36
C ARG A 7 -14.27 28.23 23.18
N LEU A 8 -12.97 27.99 23.28
CA LEU A 8 -12.39 26.98 24.16
C LEU A 8 -12.28 27.54 25.57
N PHE A 9 -12.85 26.86 26.54
CA PHE A 9 -12.69 27.18 27.96
C PHE A 9 -12.20 25.94 28.75
N LYS A 10 -11.61 26.20 29.93
CA LYS A 10 -11.04 25.12 30.75
C LYS A 10 -12.16 24.20 31.27
N ARG A 11 -12.03 22.90 31.11
CA ARG A 11 -13.03 21.88 31.53
C ARG A 11 -13.48 21.98 32.99
N LYS A 12 -12.64 22.53 33.87
CA LYS A 12 -12.98 22.75 35.28
C LYS A 12 -13.95 23.92 35.51
N ASN A 13 -14.14 24.79 34.57
CA ASN A 13 -15.10 25.87 34.62
C ASN A 13 -16.40 25.40 33.97
N LEU A 14 -17.51 25.53 34.63
CA LEU A 14 -18.81 25.14 34.13
C LEU A 14 -19.30 26.10 33.03
N LEU A 15 -18.87 27.37 33.10
CA LEU A 15 -19.20 28.43 32.17
C LEU A 15 -17.93 29.17 31.73
N PRO A 16 -17.93 29.79 30.53
CA PRO A 16 -16.93 30.77 30.14
C PRO A 16 -16.92 31.94 31.16
N ALA A 17 -15.75 32.47 31.47
CA ALA A 17 -15.61 33.48 32.50
C ALA A 17 -16.37 34.80 32.20
N ASP A 18 -16.57 35.10 30.93
CA ASP A 18 -17.29 36.26 30.40
C ASP A 18 -18.82 36.09 30.41
N GLU A 19 -19.36 34.91 30.70
CA GLU A 19 -20.78 34.62 30.84
C GLU A 19 -21.27 34.70 32.29
N VAL A 20 -20.37 34.93 33.26
CA VAL A 20 -20.73 35.12 34.67
C VAL A 20 -21.09 36.58 34.89
N THR A 21 -22.37 36.86 35.16
CA THR A 21 -22.87 38.21 35.38
C THR A 21 -23.04 38.50 36.86
N ASP A 22 -22.87 39.78 37.29
CA ASP A 22 -23.11 40.24 38.64
C ASP A 22 -24.60 40.31 39.02
N ARG A 23 -25.50 39.94 38.13
CA ARG A 23 -26.96 39.92 38.35
C ARG A 23 -27.40 38.54 38.83
N PRO A 24 -28.33 38.44 39.79
CA PRO A 24 -28.90 37.15 40.18
C PRO A 24 -29.56 36.48 38.95
N CYS A 25 -29.08 35.27 38.64
CA CYS A 25 -29.60 34.45 37.54
C CYS A 25 -29.73 32.99 37.98
N VAL A 26 -30.63 32.28 37.35
CA VAL A 26 -30.81 30.84 37.51
C VAL A 26 -30.25 30.14 36.26
N PHE A 27 -29.36 29.17 36.47
CA PHE A 27 -28.86 28.34 35.40
C PHE A 27 -29.60 27.01 35.35
N TYR A 28 -30.04 26.66 34.18
CA TYR A 28 -30.61 25.34 33.91
C TYR A 28 -29.63 24.54 33.03
N ILE A 29 -29.14 23.47 33.58
CA ILE A 29 -28.11 22.65 32.92
C ILE A 29 -28.73 21.33 32.52
N ASN A 30 -28.79 21.06 31.21
CA ASN A 30 -29.27 19.78 30.68
C ASN A 30 -28.19 19.04 29.96
N PRO A 31 -27.97 17.74 30.27
CA PRO A 31 -27.07 16.88 29.50
C PRO A 31 -27.65 16.66 28.10
N LEU A 32 -26.82 16.85 27.10
CA LEU A 32 -27.12 16.49 25.71
C LEU A 32 -26.71 15.04 25.50
N HIS A 33 -27.62 14.12 25.74
CA HIS A 33 -27.36 12.69 25.57
C HIS A 33 -28.50 12.03 24.79
N CYS A 34 -28.13 11.02 24.01
CA CYS A 34 -29.10 10.12 23.40
C CYS A 34 -28.63 8.69 23.57
N ARG A 35 -29.52 7.83 24.10
CA ARG A 35 -29.22 6.43 24.42
C ARG A 35 -27.95 6.28 25.27
N LYS A 36 -26.82 5.82 24.63
CA LYS A 36 -25.54 5.57 25.29
C LYS A 36 -24.48 6.66 25.05
N HIS A 37 -24.79 7.66 24.24
CA HIS A 37 -23.84 8.70 23.83
C HIS A 37 -24.16 10.02 24.53
N CYS A 38 -23.14 10.58 25.20
CA CYS A 38 -23.20 11.91 25.80
C CYS A 38 -22.41 12.87 24.90
N PHE A 39 -23.10 13.85 24.35
CA PHE A 39 -22.53 14.86 23.43
C PHE A 39 -22.03 16.09 24.20
N GLY A 40 -22.45 16.27 25.45
CA GLY A 40 -22.11 17.42 26.25
C GLY A 40 -23.28 17.87 27.12
N TYR A 41 -23.40 19.16 27.33
CA TYR A 41 -24.51 19.78 28.08
C TYR A 41 -24.87 21.12 27.50
N ALA A 42 -26.15 21.49 27.64
CA ALA A 42 -26.67 22.79 27.31
C ALA A 42 -26.96 23.56 28.61
N ILE A 43 -26.57 24.84 28.65
CA ILE A 43 -26.84 25.73 29.78
C ILE A 43 -27.67 26.90 29.29
N ILE A 44 -28.78 27.17 29.98
CA ILE A 44 -29.58 28.38 29.78
C ILE A 44 -29.60 29.17 31.09
N SER A 45 -29.45 30.48 30.99
CA SER A 45 -29.59 31.41 32.11
C SER A 45 -30.86 32.22 31.99
N PHE A 46 -31.57 32.38 33.09
CA PHE A 46 -32.78 33.19 33.21
C PHE A 46 -32.56 34.28 34.25
N PHE A 47 -32.85 35.51 33.86
CA PHE A 47 -32.71 36.68 34.73
C PHE A 47 -34.01 37.07 35.46
N ASN A 48 -35.16 36.44 35.11
CA ASN A 48 -36.47 36.69 35.69
C ASN A 48 -37.24 35.38 35.92
N ASN A 49 -38.21 35.37 36.85
CA ASN A 49 -39.06 34.21 37.21
C ASN A 49 -40.02 33.70 36.10
N ARG A 50 -39.70 33.92 34.83
CA ARG A 50 -40.50 33.44 33.67
C ARG A 50 -40.15 32.03 33.19
N PHE A 51 -39.38 31.28 33.94
CA PHE A 51 -38.94 29.96 33.58
C PHE A 51 -40.09 28.98 33.29
N TYR A 52 -41.13 29.00 34.15
CA TYR A 52 -42.26 28.07 34.01
C TYR A 52 -43.07 28.21 32.68
N ALA A 53 -43.02 29.36 32.05
CA ALA A 53 -43.69 29.58 30.76
C ALA A 53 -42.88 29.09 29.55
N ALA A 54 -41.58 28.80 29.73
CA ALA A 54 -40.69 28.44 28.66
C ALA A 54 -40.17 26.96 28.79
N GLU A 55 -40.56 26.23 29.84
CA GLU A 55 -40.04 24.92 30.16
C GLU A 55 -40.33 23.89 29.04
N ASP A 56 -41.57 23.80 28.57
CA ASP A 56 -41.95 22.86 27.51
C ASP A 56 -41.25 23.17 26.19
N PHE A 57 -41.09 24.46 25.87
CA PHE A 57 -40.35 24.89 24.69
C PHE A 57 -38.86 24.49 24.77
N TYR A 58 -38.26 24.72 25.94
CA TYR A 58 -36.87 24.35 26.18
C TYR A 58 -36.62 22.84 26.12
N GLN A 59 -37.48 22.05 26.74
CA GLN A 59 -37.44 20.59 26.69
C GLN A 59 -37.47 20.08 25.22
N SER A 60 -38.42 20.60 24.44
CA SER A 60 -38.57 20.30 23.03
C SER A 60 -37.32 20.70 22.23
N PHE A 61 -36.71 21.82 22.54
CA PHE A 61 -35.49 22.30 21.90
C PHE A 61 -34.29 21.40 22.21
N VAL A 62 -34.11 20.99 23.48
CA VAL A 62 -33.02 20.04 23.89
C VAL A 62 -33.20 18.69 23.19
N ILE A 63 -34.44 18.16 23.14
CA ILE A 63 -34.74 16.89 22.46
C ILE A 63 -34.37 16.99 20.98
N ASN A 64 -34.74 18.08 20.31
CA ASN A 64 -34.41 18.28 18.90
C ASN A 64 -32.89 18.36 18.68
N ILE A 65 -32.17 19.09 19.54
CA ILE A 65 -30.69 19.12 19.47
C ILE A 65 -30.09 17.72 19.65
N CYS A 66 -30.53 16.99 20.67
CA CYS A 66 -30.05 15.61 20.90
C CYS A 66 -30.32 14.71 19.69
N THR A 67 -31.49 14.82 19.09
CA THR A 67 -31.88 14.06 17.88
C THR A 67 -30.96 14.42 16.68
N VAL A 68 -30.68 15.69 16.47
CA VAL A 68 -29.78 16.15 15.39
C VAL A 68 -28.36 15.65 15.63
N LEU A 69 -27.84 15.77 16.85
CA LEU A 69 -26.50 15.29 17.21
C LEU A 69 -26.38 13.77 17.05
N GLU A 70 -27.41 13.00 17.43
CA GLU A 70 -27.44 11.56 17.20
C GLU A 70 -27.44 11.21 15.72
N ASN A 71 -28.24 11.91 14.91
CA ASN A 71 -28.26 11.69 13.46
C ASN A 71 -26.89 11.97 12.83
N ILE A 72 -26.22 13.06 13.19
CA ILE A 72 -24.87 13.36 12.72
C ILE A 72 -23.89 12.27 13.15
N TYR A 73 -23.96 11.82 14.39
CA TYR A 73 -23.12 10.75 14.89
C TYR A 73 -23.32 9.43 14.12
N ILE A 74 -24.58 9.04 13.88
CA ILE A 74 -24.92 7.83 13.13
C ILE A 74 -24.46 7.96 11.67
N GLN A 75 -24.64 9.11 11.03
CA GLN A 75 -24.17 9.33 9.66
C GLN A 75 -22.65 9.20 9.56
N ASN A 76 -21.90 9.79 10.48
CA ASN A 76 -20.44 9.63 10.52
C ASN A 76 -20.01 8.18 10.72
N GLN A 77 -20.71 7.41 11.56
CA GLN A 77 -20.44 5.99 11.75
C GLN A 77 -20.73 5.18 10.48
N ILE A 78 -21.82 5.44 9.79
CA ILE A 78 -22.18 4.80 8.51
C ILE A 78 -21.10 5.11 7.46
N GLU A 79 -20.65 6.36 7.37
CA GLU A 79 -19.62 6.76 6.43
C GLU A 79 -18.28 6.07 6.71
N GLN A 80 -17.86 5.99 7.98
CA GLN A 80 -16.66 5.26 8.38
C GLN A 80 -16.75 3.78 8.02
N LEU A 81 -17.85 3.12 8.38
CA LEU A 81 -18.08 1.69 8.06
C LEU A 81 -18.13 1.45 6.55
N SER A 82 -18.71 2.36 5.79
CA SER A 82 -18.73 2.28 4.33
C SER A 82 -17.32 2.39 3.72
N ASN A 83 -16.52 3.34 4.20
CA ASN A 83 -15.15 3.54 3.77
C ASN A 83 -14.24 2.34 4.12
N ASP A 84 -14.41 1.77 5.32
CA ASP A 84 -13.70 0.57 5.73
C ASP A 84 -14.11 -0.66 4.88
N LYS A 85 -15.40 -0.78 4.57
CA LYS A 85 -15.91 -1.83 3.67
C LYS A 85 -15.34 -1.69 2.26
N ILE A 86 -15.30 -0.47 1.71
CA ILE A 86 -14.69 -0.18 0.40
C ILE A 86 -13.20 -0.53 0.41
N ARG A 87 -12.48 -0.20 1.48
CA ARG A 87 -11.07 -0.56 1.65
C ARG A 87 -10.87 -2.06 1.64
N LEU A 88 -11.67 -2.82 2.40
CA LEU A 88 -11.60 -4.28 2.44
C LEU A 88 -11.94 -4.93 1.10
N ILE A 89 -12.87 -4.35 0.33
CA ILE A 89 -13.26 -4.87 -0.98
C ILE A 89 -12.20 -4.60 -2.04
N ARG A 90 -11.44 -3.48 -1.96
CA ARG A 90 -10.51 -3.04 -3.02
C ARG A 90 -9.04 -3.34 -2.71
N ARG A 91 -8.68 -3.72 -1.49
CA ARG A 91 -7.28 -3.90 -1.06
C ARG A 91 -6.96 -5.35 -0.74
N ASP A 92 -5.73 -5.74 -1.03
CA ASP A 92 -5.17 -7.02 -0.62
C ASP A 92 -4.90 -7.02 0.89
N SER A 93 -5.27 -8.09 1.57
CA SER A 93 -5.20 -8.18 3.03
C SER A 93 -3.79 -8.22 3.60
N VAL A 94 -2.79 -8.62 2.80
CA VAL A 94 -1.39 -8.72 3.22
C VAL A 94 -0.62 -7.46 2.85
N THR A 95 -0.66 -7.08 1.59
CA THR A 95 0.15 -5.98 1.06
C THR A 95 -0.53 -4.62 1.17
N HIS A 96 -1.85 -4.56 1.34
CA HIS A 96 -2.67 -3.35 1.26
C HIS A 96 -2.60 -2.59 -0.08
N MET A 97 -1.96 -3.17 -1.09
CA MET A 97 -2.08 -2.74 -2.48
C MET A 97 -3.50 -2.97 -3.00
N TYR A 98 -3.84 -2.46 -4.16
CA TYR A 98 -5.10 -2.85 -4.78
C TYR A 98 -5.13 -4.37 -5.02
N ASN A 99 -6.23 -5.01 -4.65
CA ASN A 99 -6.51 -6.40 -5.03
C ASN A 99 -6.98 -6.46 -6.50
N PRO A 100 -7.24 -7.64 -7.09
CA PRO A 100 -7.64 -7.73 -8.50
C PRO A 100 -8.82 -6.85 -8.87
N TYR A 101 -9.83 -6.79 -8.02
CA TYR A 101 -11.02 -5.96 -8.24
C TYR A 101 -10.69 -4.47 -8.18
N GLY A 102 -10.02 -4.02 -7.13
CA GLY A 102 -9.63 -2.61 -6.97
C GLY A 102 -8.66 -2.15 -8.05
N PHE A 103 -7.70 -3.01 -8.44
CA PHE A 103 -6.79 -2.71 -9.55
C PHE A 103 -7.54 -2.53 -10.87
N HIS A 104 -8.44 -3.46 -11.21
CA HIS A 104 -9.21 -3.36 -12.45
C HIS A 104 -10.05 -2.08 -12.53
N GLU A 105 -10.72 -1.72 -11.43
CA GLU A 105 -11.54 -0.51 -11.35
C GLU A 105 -10.68 0.75 -11.53
N MET A 106 -9.59 0.88 -10.75
CA MET A 106 -8.71 2.04 -10.79
C MET A 106 -7.93 2.15 -12.09
N ALA A 107 -7.46 1.02 -12.64
CA ALA A 107 -6.76 0.98 -13.91
C ALA A 107 -7.70 1.35 -15.08
N THR A 108 -8.95 0.91 -15.06
CA THR A 108 -9.93 1.27 -16.10
C THR A 108 -10.22 2.77 -16.07
N GLN A 109 -10.37 3.36 -14.87
CA GLN A 109 -10.54 4.81 -14.72
C GLN A 109 -9.31 5.57 -15.26
N MET A 110 -8.11 5.16 -14.85
CA MET A 110 -6.86 5.79 -15.31
C MET A 110 -6.68 5.70 -16.82
N LEU A 111 -7.00 4.55 -17.42
CA LEU A 111 -6.98 4.37 -18.88
C LEU A 111 -7.96 5.29 -19.62
N HIS A 112 -9.15 5.47 -19.05
CA HIS A 112 -10.15 6.39 -19.60
C HIS A 112 -9.63 7.83 -19.58
N ASP A 113 -9.10 8.28 -18.43
CA ASP A 113 -8.58 9.64 -18.25
C ASP A 113 -7.35 9.90 -19.14
N ALA A 114 -6.42 8.95 -19.21
CA ALA A 114 -5.24 9.02 -20.08
C ALA A 114 -5.61 9.05 -21.56
N THR A 115 -6.62 8.26 -21.97
CA THR A 115 -7.13 8.27 -23.37
C THR A 115 -7.71 9.64 -23.73
N ALA A 116 -8.49 10.25 -22.82
CA ALA A 116 -9.05 11.59 -23.01
C ALA A 116 -7.97 12.67 -23.08
N ALA A 117 -6.86 12.50 -22.34
CA ALA A 117 -5.71 13.39 -22.33
C ALA A 117 -4.71 13.15 -23.48
N GLY A 118 -4.87 12.09 -24.27
CA GLY A 118 -3.93 11.72 -25.33
C GLY A 118 -2.59 11.17 -24.79
N ILE A 119 -2.61 10.48 -23.65
CA ILE A 119 -1.42 9.99 -22.93
C ILE A 119 -1.35 8.45 -23.06
N ASN A 120 -0.16 7.93 -23.30
CA ASN A 120 0.10 6.49 -23.29
C ASN A 120 0.12 5.94 -21.86
N CYS A 121 -0.26 4.68 -21.70
CA CYS A 121 -0.18 3.96 -20.42
C CYS A 121 0.70 2.73 -20.54
N VAL A 122 1.42 2.41 -19.47
CA VAL A 122 2.28 1.22 -19.41
C VAL A 122 1.84 0.31 -18.28
N PHE A 123 1.58 -0.94 -18.60
CA PHE A 123 1.36 -2.02 -17.66
C PHE A 123 2.67 -2.76 -17.44
N PHE A 124 3.26 -2.60 -16.26
CA PHE A 124 4.43 -3.34 -15.82
C PHE A 124 3.99 -4.48 -14.91
N TYR A 125 4.13 -5.69 -15.39
CA TYR A 125 3.66 -6.91 -14.72
C TYR A 125 4.85 -7.69 -14.15
N VAL A 126 4.71 -8.17 -12.91
CA VAL A 126 5.74 -8.93 -12.21
C VAL A 126 5.11 -10.16 -11.56
N ARG A 127 5.83 -11.27 -11.58
CA ARG A 127 5.48 -12.52 -10.87
C ARG A 127 6.67 -13.00 -10.06
N ILE A 128 6.41 -13.42 -8.83
CA ILE A 128 7.36 -14.20 -8.03
C ILE A 128 7.16 -15.67 -8.40
N ASP A 129 8.18 -16.29 -8.95
CA ASP A 129 8.03 -17.66 -9.50
C ASP A 129 8.05 -18.74 -8.45
N ASN A 130 8.87 -18.57 -7.42
CA ASN A 130 9.08 -19.57 -6.37
C ASN A 130 8.34 -19.29 -5.07
N LEU A 131 7.36 -18.38 -5.05
CA LEU A 131 6.61 -18.04 -3.83
C LEU A 131 5.90 -19.24 -3.22
N GLN A 132 5.35 -20.12 -4.08
CA GLN A 132 4.64 -21.31 -3.62
C GLN A 132 5.63 -22.29 -2.95
N GLU A 133 6.77 -22.55 -3.56
CA GLU A 133 7.83 -23.42 -3.01
C GLU A 133 8.32 -22.88 -1.66
N ILE A 134 8.55 -21.56 -1.56
CA ILE A 134 8.95 -20.93 -0.30
C ILE A 134 7.84 -21.09 0.76
N THR A 135 6.58 -20.94 0.37
CA THR A 135 5.46 -21.15 1.30
C THR A 135 5.38 -22.58 1.83
N GLU A 136 5.64 -23.57 0.98
CA GLU A 136 5.63 -24.99 1.34
C GLU A 136 6.79 -25.37 2.27
N ILE A 137 7.98 -24.80 2.06
CA ILE A 137 9.20 -25.14 2.81
C ILE A 137 9.32 -24.31 4.10
N TYR A 138 9.07 -23.00 4.03
CA TYR A 138 9.36 -22.04 5.11
C TYR A 138 8.09 -21.50 5.80
N GLY A 139 6.92 -21.77 5.24
CA GLY A 139 5.64 -21.39 5.81
C GLY A 139 5.07 -20.08 5.28
N LYS A 140 3.84 -19.78 5.74
CA LYS A 140 3.06 -18.64 5.26
C LYS A 140 3.60 -17.28 5.73
N GLU A 141 4.23 -17.24 6.88
CA GLU A 141 4.79 -16.01 7.45
C GLU A 141 5.94 -15.49 6.57
N GLU A 142 6.85 -16.37 6.18
CA GLU A 142 7.95 -16.04 5.26
C GLU A 142 7.43 -15.56 3.90
N SER A 143 6.42 -16.22 3.35
CA SER A 143 5.82 -15.78 2.08
C SER A 143 5.13 -14.40 2.21
N ASN A 144 4.53 -14.09 3.36
CA ASN A 144 3.97 -12.76 3.61
C ASN A 144 5.05 -11.68 3.71
N GLU A 145 6.21 -11.99 4.33
CA GLU A 145 7.36 -11.08 4.36
C GLU A 145 7.87 -10.77 2.95
N ILE A 146 7.94 -11.78 2.07
CA ILE A 146 8.30 -11.58 0.66
C ILE A 146 7.32 -10.64 -0.03
N LEU A 147 6.00 -10.84 0.18
CA LEU A 147 4.98 -10.00 -0.42
C LEU A 147 5.07 -8.54 0.06
N LEU A 148 5.34 -8.31 1.34
CA LEU A 148 5.56 -6.97 1.90
C LEU A 148 6.86 -6.34 1.40
N CYS A 149 7.90 -7.14 1.25
CA CYS A 149 9.15 -6.69 0.66
C CYS A 149 8.97 -6.26 -0.79
N MET A 150 8.27 -7.07 -1.61
CA MET A 150 7.94 -6.70 -2.99
C MET A 150 7.12 -5.41 -3.07
N LYS A 151 6.20 -5.19 -2.12
CA LYS A 151 5.50 -3.90 -2.00
C LYS A 151 6.50 -2.76 -1.83
N SER A 152 7.43 -2.86 -0.90
CA SER A 152 8.44 -1.82 -0.64
C SER A 152 9.34 -1.57 -1.85
N VAL A 153 9.64 -2.61 -2.64
CA VAL A 153 10.36 -2.46 -3.91
C VAL A 153 9.52 -1.65 -4.90
N PHE A 154 8.23 -1.98 -5.08
CA PHE A 154 7.36 -1.25 -6.01
C PHE A 154 7.16 0.21 -5.61
N GLU A 155 7.06 0.52 -4.32
CA GLU A 155 6.90 1.90 -3.80
C GLU A 155 8.03 2.83 -4.25
N LYS A 156 9.23 2.30 -4.53
CA LYS A 156 10.35 3.08 -5.09
C LYS A 156 10.12 3.52 -6.55
N PHE A 157 9.19 2.89 -7.26
CA PHE A 157 8.86 3.16 -8.66
C PHE A 157 7.51 3.86 -8.83
N GLU A 158 6.84 4.21 -7.73
CA GLU A 158 5.60 4.98 -7.76
C GLU A 158 5.84 6.38 -8.32
N GLN A 159 4.85 6.88 -9.03
CA GLN A 159 4.83 8.21 -9.62
C GLN A 159 3.58 8.94 -9.14
N GLU A 160 3.46 10.24 -9.48
CA GLU A 160 2.33 11.06 -9.08
C GLU A 160 0.98 10.44 -9.52
N LYS A 161 0.96 9.83 -10.73
CA LYS A 161 -0.20 9.07 -11.22
C LYS A 161 0.20 7.62 -11.52
N HIS A 162 -0.22 6.74 -10.67
CA HIS A 162 0.00 5.29 -10.81
C HIS A 162 -1.13 4.48 -10.19
N VAL A 163 -1.24 3.22 -10.61
CA VAL A 163 -2.08 2.22 -9.95
C VAL A 163 -1.24 0.98 -9.71
N LEU A 164 -1.07 0.60 -8.45
CA LEU A 164 -0.29 -0.56 -8.04
C LEU A 164 -1.21 -1.60 -7.38
N GLY A 165 -1.18 -2.83 -7.87
CA GLY A 165 -2.01 -3.91 -7.37
C GLY A 165 -1.31 -5.25 -7.32
N ARG A 166 -1.78 -6.10 -6.39
CA ARG A 166 -1.49 -7.52 -6.33
C ARG A 166 -2.67 -8.26 -6.95
N LEU A 167 -2.43 -8.90 -8.11
CA LEU A 167 -3.48 -9.51 -8.93
C LEU A 167 -3.84 -10.95 -8.52
N GLY A 168 -3.25 -11.43 -7.44
CA GLY A 168 -3.49 -12.75 -6.85
C GLY A 168 -2.20 -13.56 -6.72
N GLY A 169 -2.13 -14.42 -5.71
CA GLY A 169 -0.96 -15.27 -5.46
C GLY A 169 0.35 -14.48 -5.45
N SER A 170 1.16 -14.71 -6.46
CA SER A 170 2.48 -14.13 -6.67
C SER A 170 2.52 -13.01 -7.73
N ASP A 171 1.36 -12.59 -8.26
CA ASP A 171 1.26 -11.69 -9.41
C ASP A 171 1.01 -10.23 -8.99
N PHE A 172 1.80 -9.30 -9.53
CA PHE A 172 1.72 -7.86 -9.30
C PHE A 172 1.62 -7.10 -10.62
N CYS A 173 1.00 -5.93 -10.59
CA CYS A 173 0.96 -5.03 -11.74
C CYS A 173 1.05 -3.57 -11.29
N LEU A 174 1.92 -2.82 -11.94
CA LEU A 174 2.06 -1.38 -11.81
C LEU A 174 1.65 -0.73 -13.13
N LEU A 175 0.65 0.14 -13.09
CA LEU A 175 0.20 0.95 -14.22
C LEU A 175 0.76 2.36 -14.05
N LEU A 176 1.39 2.88 -15.10
CA LEU A 176 2.02 4.20 -15.15
C LEU A 176 1.51 4.98 -16.38
N GLU A 177 1.42 6.31 -16.26
CA GLU A 177 1.18 7.23 -17.38
C GLU A 177 2.50 7.74 -17.99
N ASP A 178 2.43 8.15 -19.26
CA ASP A 178 3.43 8.93 -19.98
C ASP A 178 4.87 8.39 -19.93
N LYS A 179 5.02 7.06 -20.17
CA LYS A 179 6.34 6.42 -20.26
C LYS A 179 6.64 6.01 -21.68
N LYS A 180 7.85 6.33 -22.15
CA LYS A 180 8.42 5.83 -23.39
C LYS A 180 9.00 4.43 -23.21
N GLN A 181 9.14 3.71 -24.31
CA GLN A 181 9.68 2.35 -24.32
C GLN A 181 11.05 2.26 -23.62
N GLU A 182 11.95 3.20 -23.89
CA GLU A 182 13.30 3.26 -23.32
C GLU A 182 13.29 3.47 -21.80
N GLU A 183 12.38 4.31 -21.28
CA GLU A 183 12.23 4.58 -19.86
C GLU A 183 11.72 3.36 -19.09
N ILE A 184 10.88 2.54 -19.74
CA ILE A 184 10.37 1.30 -19.15
C ILE A 184 11.45 0.23 -19.08
N GLU A 185 12.32 0.15 -20.07
CA GLU A 185 13.47 -0.76 -20.04
C GLU A 185 14.41 -0.43 -18.88
N VAL A 186 14.69 0.85 -18.68
CA VAL A 186 15.48 1.32 -17.52
C VAL A 186 14.77 1.04 -16.19
N LEU A 187 13.46 1.30 -16.12
CA LEU A 187 12.65 0.99 -14.94
C LEU A 187 12.70 -0.50 -14.61
N ALA A 188 12.51 -1.36 -15.62
CA ALA A 188 12.55 -2.80 -15.46
C ALA A 188 13.91 -3.29 -14.96
N GLN A 189 15.01 -2.74 -15.50
CA GLN A 189 16.36 -3.06 -15.04
C GLN A 189 16.59 -2.62 -13.60
N ASN A 190 16.17 -1.41 -13.25
CA ASN A 190 16.28 -0.90 -11.87
C ASN A 190 15.44 -1.74 -10.91
N PHE A 191 14.23 -2.17 -11.33
CA PHE A 191 13.40 -3.05 -10.53
C PHE A 191 14.11 -4.37 -10.21
N VAL A 192 14.74 -5.02 -11.20
CA VAL A 192 15.50 -6.26 -11.00
C VAL A 192 16.69 -6.03 -10.06
N ASN A 193 17.39 -4.91 -10.21
CA ASN A 193 18.50 -4.56 -9.33
C ASN A 193 18.04 -4.40 -7.87
N GLU A 194 16.91 -3.73 -7.63
CA GLU A 194 16.33 -3.59 -6.29
C GLU A 194 15.96 -4.95 -5.68
N VAL A 195 15.36 -5.87 -6.46
CA VAL A 195 15.06 -7.22 -5.99
C VAL A 195 16.35 -7.99 -5.65
N ASN A 196 17.40 -7.82 -6.45
CA ASN A 196 18.70 -8.45 -6.18
C ASN A 196 19.36 -7.87 -4.91
N GLU A 197 19.27 -6.56 -4.67
CA GLU A 197 19.76 -5.94 -3.43
C GLU A 197 19.03 -6.49 -2.21
N VAL A 198 17.72 -6.69 -2.32
CA VAL A 198 16.94 -7.36 -1.27
C VAL A 198 17.45 -8.77 -1.04
N ASN A 199 17.59 -9.57 -2.08
CA ASN A 199 18.08 -10.94 -1.97
C ASN A 199 19.48 -11.02 -1.31
N ILE A 200 20.34 -10.02 -1.54
CA ILE A 200 21.66 -9.93 -0.94
C ILE A 200 21.59 -9.52 0.54
N SER A 201 20.79 -8.51 0.85
CA SER A 201 20.72 -7.91 2.18
C SER A 201 19.92 -8.73 3.18
N TRP A 202 18.94 -9.50 2.72
CA TRP A 202 17.93 -10.16 3.55
C TRP A 202 18.44 -11.38 4.32
N ASN A 203 19.59 -11.91 3.95
CA ASN A 203 20.25 -13.05 4.63
C ASN A 203 19.35 -14.28 4.88
N LYS A 204 18.38 -14.54 3.99
CA LYS A 204 17.50 -15.71 4.02
C LYS A 204 18.15 -16.92 3.33
N GLU A 205 17.65 -18.12 3.61
CA GLU A 205 18.11 -19.36 2.99
C GLU A 205 17.52 -19.61 1.60
N PHE A 206 16.70 -18.70 1.11
CA PHE A 206 16.08 -18.74 -0.20
C PHE A 206 16.32 -17.44 -0.97
N PHE A 207 16.12 -17.52 -2.26
CA PHE A 207 16.25 -16.41 -3.20
C PHE A 207 14.87 -16.08 -3.79
N ILE A 208 14.48 -14.80 -3.85
CA ILE A 208 13.24 -14.39 -4.51
C ILE A 208 13.48 -14.37 -6.01
N GLU A 209 12.82 -15.27 -6.74
CA GLU A 209 12.85 -15.32 -8.19
C GLU A 209 11.68 -14.54 -8.77
N VAL A 210 11.97 -13.58 -9.66
CA VAL A 210 10.94 -12.78 -10.31
C VAL A 210 11.04 -12.86 -11.82
N ARG A 211 9.87 -12.89 -12.46
CA ARG A 211 9.71 -12.60 -13.89
C ARG A 211 8.93 -11.33 -14.06
N TYR A 212 9.26 -10.56 -15.09
CA TYR A 212 8.58 -9.32 -15.40
C TYR A 212 8.33 -9.16 -16.88
N GLY A 213 7.33 -8.37 -17.21
CA GLY A 213 7.04 -7.99 -18.59
C GLY A 213 6.24 -6.71 -18.62
N TRP A 214 6.19 -6.05 -19.74
CA TRP A 214 5.41 -4.83 -19.87
C TRP A 214 4.68 -4.75 -21.21
N PHE A 215 3.64 -3.94 -21.21
CA PHE A 215 2.86 -3.60 -22.41
C PHE A 215 2.58 -2.10 -22.39
N VAL A 216 2.93 -1.43 -23.49
CA VAL A 216 2.60 -0.02 -23.72
C VAL A 216 1.28 0.04 -24.50
N LYS A 217 0.27 0.63 -23.86
CA LYS A 217 -1.01 0.96 -24.52
C LYS A 217 -0.89 2.35 -25.12
N GLU A 218 -0.80 2.40 -26.44
CA GLU A 218 -0.73 3.65 -27.19
C GLU A 218 -2.10 4.31 -27.28
N VAL A 219 -2.08 5.64 -27.40
CA VAL A 219 -3.28 6.46 -27.65
C VAL A 219 -3.97 5.98 -28.94
N GLY A 220 -5.29 5.87 -28.89
CA GLY A 220 -6.09 5.45 -30.07
C GLY A 220 -6.25 3.93 -30.23
N THR A 221 -5.53 3.10 -29.46
CA THR A 221 -5.79 1.67 -29.43
C THR A 221 -6.94 1.36 -28.48
N ILE A 222 -7.90 0.53 -28.94
CA ILE A 222 -8.99 0.03 -28.10
C ILE A 222 -8.50 -1.28 -27.46
N SER A 223 -8.18 -1.23 -26.17
CA SER A 223 -7.79 -2.41 -25.40
C SER A 223 -8.36 -2.32 -24.00
N SER A 224 -8.92 -3.41 -23.51
CA SER A 224 -9.38 -3.51 -22.13
C SER A 224 -8.20 -3.64 -21.15
N THR A 225 -8.43 -3.33 -19.88
CA THR A 225 -7.45 -3.55 -18.81
C THR A 225 -6.93 -4.99 -18.80
N ASP A 226 -7.82 -5.98 -18.97
CA ASP A 226 -7.46 -7.40 -18.99
C ASP A 226 -6.58 -7.79 -20.18
N GLU A 227 -6.84 -7.22 -21.35
CA GLU A 227 -6.01 -7.43 -22.55
C GLU A 227 -4.62 -6.84 -22.37
N CYS A 228 -4.51 -5.66 -21.77
CA CYS A 228 -3.23 -5.02 -21.47
C CYS A 228 -2.40 -5.87 -20.48
N ILE A 229 -3.02 -6.33 -19.39
CA ILE A 229 -2.38 -7.22 -18.40
C ILE A 229 -1.94 -8.53 -19.07
N ARG A 230 -2.82 -9.14 -19.88
CA ARG A 230 -2.50 -10.37 -20.61
C ARG A 230 -1.31 -10.17 -21.57
N SER A 231 -1.27 -9.06 -22.26
CA SER A 231 -0.18 -8.71 -23.19
C SER A 231 1.15 -8.51 -22.45
N ALA A 232 1.14 -7.83 -21.31
CA ALA A 232 2.32 -7.70 -20.45
C ALA A 232 2.79 -9.07 -19.94
N LYS A 233 1.86 -9.90 -19.49
CA LYS A 233 2.13 -11.26 -19.02
C LYS A 233 2.69 -12.18 -20.11
N MET A 234 2.21 -12.08 -21.34
CA MET A 234 2.74 -12.86 -22.46
C MET A 234 4.18 -12.49 -22.81
N LYS A 235 4.54 -11.22 -22.75
CA LYS A 235 5.91 -10.73 -22.99
C LYS A 235 6.88 -11.17 -21.89
N MET A 236 6.39 -11.47 -20.69
CA MET A 236 7.16 -11.93 -19.55
C MET A 236 7.95 -13.23 -19.83
N LYS A 237 7.50 -14.08 -20.77
CA LYS A 237 8.18 -15.36 -21.09
C LYS A 237 9.49 -15.20 -21.85
N VAL A 238 9.81 -14.04 -22.39
CA VAL A 238 10.90 -13.85 -23.37
C VAL A 238 12.12 -13.09 -22.81
N GLY A 239 11.97 -12.26 -21.76
CA GLY A 239 13.03 -11.32 -21.38
C GLY A 239 13.73 -11.59 -20.04
N ALA A 240 13.10 -12.30 -19.13
CA ALA A 240 13.54 -12.32 -17.72
C ALA A 240 14.44 -13.50 -17.31
N GLN A 241 14.49 -14.56 -18.12
CA GLN A 241 15.19 -15.79 -17.73
C GLN A 241 16.71 -15.61 -17.55
N MET A 242 17.34 -14.76 -18.35
CA MET A 242 18.80 -14.62 -18.35
C MET A 242 19.35 -13.85 -17.14
N GLN A 243 18.67 -12.79 -16.70
CA GLN A 243 19.11 -11.98 -15.56
C GLN A 243 18.78 -12.65 -14.22
N THR A 244 17.62 -13.28 -14.12
CA THR A 244 17.21 -14.04 -12.92
C THR A 244 18.13 -15.25 -12.72
N SER A 245 18.53 -15.95 -13.81
CA SER A 245 19.45 -17.07 -13.72
C SER A 245 20.83 -16.65 -13.23
N ALA A 246 21.37 -15.51 -13.72
CA ALA A 246 22.67 -15.01 -13.27
C ALA A 246 22.65 -14.64 -11.77
N ALA A 247 21.61 -14.00 -11.30
CA ALA A 247 21.43 -13.66 -9.89
C ALA A 247 21.26 -14.92 -9.03
N LYS A 248 20.49 -15.91 -9.49
CA LYS A 248 20.33 -17.20 -8.83
C LYS A 248 21.67 -17.90 -8.65
N TYR A 249 22.45 -18.04 -9.72
CA TYR A 249 23.77 -18.68 -9.66
C TYR A 249 24.74 -17.94 -8.72
N ALA A 250 24.73 -16.60 -8.75
CA ALA A 250 25.54 -15.80 -7.86
C ALA A 250 25.14 -16.00 -6.39
N PHE A 251 23.85 -16.10 -6.11
CA PHE A 251 23.31 -16.33 -4.77
C PHE A 251 23.62 -17.76 -4.27
N GLU A 252 23.43 -18.78 -5.09
CA GLU A 252 23.79 -20.17 -4.74
C GLU A 252 25.26 -20.27 -4.40
N ALA A 253 26.15 -19.63 -5.18
CA ALA A 253 27.55 -19.54 -4.85
C ALA A 253 27.82 -18.83 -3.52
N MET A 254 27.11 -17.74 -3.24
CA MET A 254 27.20 -17.02 -1.98
C MET A 254 26.75 -17.86 -0.79
N LYS A 255 25.65 -18.61 -0.94
CA LYS A 255 25.15 -19.55 0.08
C LYS A 255 26.20 -20.61 0.40
N GLU A 256 26.80 -21.21 -0.62
CA GLU A 256 27.85 -22.20 -0.47
C GLU A 256 29.09 -21.64 0.23
N ILE A 257 29.51 -20.43 -0.12
CA ILE A 257 30.61 -19.72 0.54
C ILE A 257 30.31 -19.54 2.04
N ARG A 258 29.12 -19.05 2.40
CA ARG A 258 28.73 -18.82 3.79
C ARG A 258 28.63 -20.08 4.62
N GLN A 259 28.12 -21.17 4.04
CA GLN A 259 27.99 -22.46 4.74
C GLN A 259 29.34 -23.15 4.95
N ASN A 260 30.31 -22.90 4.07
CA ASN A 260 31.61 -23.59 4.07
C ASN A 260 32.81 -22.66 4.28
N TYR A 261 32.62 -21.44 4.82
CA TYR A 261 33.70 -20.45 4.99
C TYR A 261 34.93 -20.94 5.79
N GLN A 262 34.77 -22.00 6.57
CA GLN A 262 35.88 -22.62 7.32
C GLN A 262 36.66 -23.68 6.53
N LYS A 263 36.27 -24.00 5.28
CA LYS A 263 36.90 -24.99 4.42
C LYS A 263 37.50 -24.33 3.19
N GLU A 264 38.48 -24.97 2.56
CA GLU A 264 38.92 -24.52 1.24
C GLU A 264 37.76 -24.61 0.22
N ILE A 265 37.33 -23.48 -0.27
CA ILE A 265 36.21 -23.36 -1.21
C ILE A 265 36.76 -23.29 -2.64
N SER A 266 36.43 -24.30 -3.46
CA SER A 266 36.80 -24.33 -4.88
C SER A 266 35.66 -23.73 -5.74
N VAL A 267 35.98 -22.69 -6.51
CA VAL A 267 35.05 -22.09 -7.49
C VAL A 267 34.58 -23.12 -8.52
N THR A 268 35.47 -24.07 -8.88
CA THR A 268 35.15 -25.15 -9.82
C THR A 268 34.12 -26.11 -9.22
N TYR A 269 34.29 -26.50 -7.96
CA TYR A 269 33.36 -27.36 -7.26
C TYR A 269 31.97 -26.70 -7.14
N MET A 270 31.91 -25.42 -6.76
CA MET A 270 30.64 -24.68 -6.70
C MET A 270 29.94 -24.63 -8.06
N ALA A 271 30.70 -24.37 -9.14
CA ALA A 271 30.13 -24.31 -10.48
C ALA A 271 29.54 -25.66 -10.93
N GLU A 272 30.20 -26.78 -10.59
CA GLU A 272 29.71 -28.13 -10.83
C GLU A 272 28.44 -28.45 -10.06
N GLN A 273 28.34 -28.04 -8.78
CA GLN A 273 27.15 -28.24 -7.97
C GLN A 273 25.95 -27.44 -8.52
N ILE A 274 26.19 -26.24 -9.00
CA ILE A 274 25.16 -25.36 -9.60
C ILE A 274 24.80 -25.80 -11.05
N GLY A 275 25.63 -26.65 -11.66
CA GLY A 275 25.41 -27.18 -13.03
C GLY A 275 25.77 -26.19 -14.14
N ILE A 276 26.76 -25.30 -13.91
CA ILE A 276 27.24 -24.30 -14.88
C ILE A 276 28.76 -24.31 -14.98
N SER A 277 29.32 -23.63 -15.99
CA SER A 277 30.74 -23.49 -16.12
C SER A 277 31.34 -22.53 -15.09
N ARG A 278 32.58 -22.76 -14.64
CA ARG A 278 33.32 -21.86 -13.74
C ARG A 278 33.36 -20.42 -14.25
N THR A 279 33.59 -20.24 -15.55
CA THR A 279 33.63 -18.91 -16.18
C THR A 279 32.29 -18.20 -16.09
N HIS A 280 31.19 -18.93 -16.33
CA HIS A 280 29.85 -18.39 -16.24
C HIS A 280 29.49 -17.99 -14.81
N LEU A 281 29.80 -18.85 -13.83
CA LEU A 281 29.60 -18.54 -12.40
C LEU A 281 30.38 -17.29 -11.98
N SER A 282 31.65 -17.18 -12.34
CA SER A 282 32.51 -16.04 -12.02
C SER A 282 31.96 -14.74 -12.64
N HIS A 283 31.44 -14.82 -13.87
CA HIS A 283 30.82 -13.68 -14.54
C HIS A 283 29.52 -13.25 -13.85
N CYS A 284 28.65 -14.20 -13.54
CA CYS A 284 27.39 -13.94 -12.81
C CYS A 284 27.65 -13.31 -11.43
N PHE A 285 28.58 -13.88 -10.69
CA PHE A 285 28.95 -13.40 -9.35
C PHE A 285 29.50 -11.96 -9.40
N LYS A 286 30.42 -11.68 -10.33
CA LYS A 286 30.98 -10.34 -10.52
C LYS A 286 29.94 -9.33 -10.98
N LEU A 287 28.98 -9.75 -11.82
CA LEU A 287 27.87 -8.90 -12.26
C LEU A 287 26.98 -8.44 -11.10
N ILE A 288 26.67 -9.35 -10.18
CA ILE A 288 25.75 -9.11 -9.07
C ILE A 288 26.45 -8.44 -7.88
N TYR A 289 27.58 -8.98 -7.44
CA TYR A 289 28.28 -8.54 -6.22
C TYR A 289 29.38 -7.51 -6.47
N GLN A 290 29.65 -7.15 -7.74
CA GLN A 290 30.72 -6.22 -8.15
C GLN A 290 32.13 -6.61 -7.68
N LYS A 291 32.29 -7.85 -7.20
CA LYS A 291 33.55 -8.46 -6.70
C LYS A 291 33.75 -9.82 -7.31
N SER A 292 35.01 -10.27 -7.44
CA SER A 292 35.26 -11.66 -7.82
C SER A 292 34.94 -12.60 -6.64
N ILE A 293 34.64 -13.85 -6.92
CA ILE A 293 34.42 -14.87 -5.88
C ILE A 293 35.66 -14.98 -4.97
N GLN A 294 36.86 -14.90 -5.56
CA GLN A 294 38.10 -14.96 -4.80
C GLN A 294 38.30 -13.79 -3.86
N ASP A 295 38.01 -12.55 -4.32
CA ASP A 295 38.06 -11.35 -3.48
C ASP A 295 36.96 -11.32 -2.38
N TYR A 296 35.94 -12.17 -2.54
CA TYR A 296 34.88 -12.28 -1.56
C TYR A 296 35.18 -13.28 -0.45
N ILE A 297 35.97 -14.33 -0.77
CA ILE A 297 36.38 -15.40 0.17
C ILE A 297 37.59 -14.96 1.01
N THR A 298 38.43 -14.02 0.50
CA THR A 298 39.60 -13.49 1.20
C THR A 298 39.23 -12.37 2.16
#